data_378a7f0c02bedfec3590454968ce64fe
#
_entry.id   378a7f0c02bedfec3590454968ce64fe
#
_cell.length_a   1.000
_cell.length_b   1.000
_cell.length_c   1.000
_cell.angle_alpha   90.00
_cell.angle_beta   90.00
_cell.angle_gamma   90.00
#
_symmetry.space_group_name_H-M   'P 1'
#
loop_
_entity.id
_entity.type
_entity.pdbx_description
1 polymer ?
#
loop_
_entity_poly.entity_id
_entity_poly.type
_entity_poly.pdbx_seq_one_letter_code
_entity_poly.pdbx_strand_id
1 'polypeptide(L)'
;VVDMLGFSVMKNVSNQSPVIFDVTHALQCRDPFGAASGGRRAQVTELARAGMATGLAGLFIEAHPDPDNAKCDGPSALPLDKLEPFLKQIKAIDDLVKSFDELDTSK
;
A
#
# COMPACT_ATOMS: atom_id res chain seq x y z
N VAL A 1 7.21 7.34 -5.29
CA VAL A 1 8.21 7.08 -4.22
C VAL A 1 7.55 7.23 -2.87
N VAL A 2 7.81 6.30 -1.97
CA VAL A 2 7.24 6.30 -0.62
C VAL A 2 8.40 6.29 0.38
N ASP A 3 8.32 7.21 1.34
CA ASP A 3 9.22 7.22 2.49
C ASP A 3 8.65 6.28 3.57
N MET A 4 9.21 5.10 3.71
CA MET A 4 8.77 4.12 4.72
C MET A 4 8.97 4.60 6.15
N LEU A 5 9.92 5.49 6.40
CA LEU A 5 10.11 6.11 7.72
C LEU A 5 9.05 7.16 8.04
N GLY A 6 8.38 7.68 7.02
CA GLY A 6 7.30 8.66 7.16
C GLY A 6 6.11 8.14 7.97
N PHE A 7 5.86 6.83 7.95
CA PHE A 7 4.75 6.25 8.72
C PHE A 7 4.94 6.44 10.22
N SER A 8 6.14 6.21 10.73
CA SER A 8 6.41 6.42 12.16
C SER A 8 6.36 7.90 12.54
N VAL A 9 6.82 8.78 11.66
CA VAL A 9 6.72 10.23 11.85
C VAL A 9 5.26 10.66 11.94
N MET A 10 4.41 10.19 11.02
CA MET A 10 2.98 10.50 11.04
C MET A 10 2.30 10.02 12.33
N LYS A 11 2.63 8.81 12.80
CA LYS A 11 2.11 8.32 14.08
C LYS A 11 2.52 9.21 15.25
N ASN A 12 3.78 9.63 15.27
CA ASN A 12 4.30 10.45 16.38
C ASN A 12 3.67 11.84 16.41
N VAL A 13 3.57 12.52 15.26
CA VAL A 13 3.02 13.89 15.19
C VAL A 13 1.50 13.92 15.35
N SER A 14 0.82 12.83 15.07
CA SER A 14 -0.64 12.72 15.19
C SER A 14 -1.11 12.10 16.52
N ASN A 15 -0.23 11.99 17.50
CA ASN A 15 -0.53 11.37 18.79
C ASN A 15 -1.06 9.93 18.64
N GLN A 16 -0.34 9.11 17.88
CA GLN A 16 -0.63 7.69 17.62
C GLN A 16 -1.94 7.43 16.87
N SER A 17 -2.37 8.36 16.03
CA SER A 17 -3.52 8.13 15.14
C SER A 17 -3.25 6.97 14.19
N PRO A 18 -4.29 6.19 13.82
CA PRO A 18 -4.16 5.15 12.81
C PRO A 18 -3.68 5.71 11.48
N VAL A 19 -2.74 5.02 10.83
CA VAL A 19 -2.23 5.40 9.51
C VAL A 19 -2.71 4.39 8.49
N ILE A 20 -3.35 4.89 7.43
CA ILE A 20 -3.78 4.10 6.27
C ILE A 20 -2.85 4.43 5.11
N PHE A 21 -2.30 3.41 4.48
CA PHE A 21 -1.39 3.54 3.36
C PHE A 21 -2.12 3.32 2.03
N ASP A 22 -2.10 4.31 1.17
CA ASP A 22 -2.65 4.23 -0.19
C ASP A 22 -1.62 3.62 -1.14
N VAL A 23 -1.72 2.32 -1.38
CA VAL A 23 -0.80 1.59 -2.25
C VAL A 23 -1.16 1.69 -3.73
N THR A 24 -2.33 2.20 -4.05
CA THR A 24 -2.75 2.43 -5.44
C THR A 24 -2.09 3.68 -5.99
N HIS A 25 -2.33 4.81 -5.35
CA HIS A 25 -1.85 6.10 -5.85
C HIS A 25 -0.35 6.29 -5.64
N ALA A 26 0.23 5.61 -4.66
CA ALA A 26 1.68 5.59 -4.48
C ALA A 26 2.44 4.96 -5.68
N LEU A 27 1.75 4.16 -6.50
CA LEU A 27 2.32 3.52 -7.69
C LEU A 27 2.02 4.27 -8.98
N GLN A 28 1.30 5.39 -8.93
CA GLN A 28 1.08 6.21 -10.11
C GLN A 28 2.39 6.75 -10.65
N CYS A 29 2.53 6.70 -11.98
CA CYS A 29 3.65 7.28 -12.70
C CYS A 29 3.13 8.40 -13.59
N ARG A 30 3.91 9.47 -13.69
CA ARG A 30 3.62 10.51 -14.66
C ARG A 30 4.03 10.04 -16.04
N ASP A 31 3.06 10.01 -16.97
CA ASP A 31 3.32 9.77 -18.38
C ASP A 31 3.09 11.07 -19.15
N PRO A 32 4.15 11.78 -19.58
CA PRO A 32 4.01 13.05 -20.26
C PRO A 32 3.38 12.93 -21.65
N PHE A 33 3.32 11.73 -22.21
CA PHE A 33 2.77 11.46 -23.55
C PHE A 33 1.42 10.76 -23.51
N GLY A 34 0.94 10.34 -22.34
CA GLY A 34 -0.32 9.64 -22.13
C GLY A 34 -1.46 10.59 -21.75
N ALA A 35 -2.70 10.19 -22.11
CA ALA A 35 -3.91 10.94 -21.74
C ALA A 35 -4.33 10.70 -20.28
N ALA A 36 -3.75 9.70 -19.62
CA ALA A 36 -4.02 9.34 -18.22
C ALA A 36 -2.70 9.09 -17.48
N SER A 37 -2.74 9.16 -16.16
CA SER A 37 -1.59 8.79 -15.33
C SER A 37 -1.23 7.33 -15.56
N GLY A 38 0.07 7.04 -15.72
CA GLY A 38 0.59 5.68 -15.72
C GLY A 38 0.62 5.09 -14.32
N GLY A 39 0.99 3.83 -14.20
CA GLY A 39 1.10 3.16 -12.91
C GLY A 39 1.91 1.88 -12.98
N ARG A 40 2.28 1.36 -11.82
CA ARG A 40 3.13 0.17 -11.65
C ARG A 40 2.38 -0.93 -10.90
N ARG A 41 1.21 -1.30 -11.44
CA ARG A 41 0.34 -2.35 -10.87
C ARG A 41 1.09 -3.61 -10.43
N ALA A 42 2.08 -4.04 -11.23
CA ALA A 42 2.84 -5.25 -10.94
C ALA A 42 3.58 -5.21 -9.60
N GLN A 43 3.80 -4.02 -9.04
CA GLN A 43 4.53 -3.83 -7.77
C GLN A 43 3.62 -3.60 -6.57
N VAL A 44 2.29 -3.65 -6.74
CA VAL A 44 1.35 -3.34 -5.65
C VAL A 44 1.51 -4.31 -4.47
N THR A 45 1.73 -5.58 -4.73
CA THR A 45 1.89 -6.58 -3.68
C THR A 45 3.16 -6.35 -2.87
N GLU A 46 4.26 -6.06 -3.55
CA GLU A 46 5.55 -5.77 -2.90
C GLU A 46 5.46 -4.53 -2.00
N LEU A 47 4.90 -3.45 -2.54
CA LEU A 47 4.76 -2.20 -1.81
C LEU A 47 3.82 -2.35 -0.61
N ALA A 48 2.69 -3.02 -0.79
CA ALA A 48 1.72 -3.26 0.27
C ALA A 48 2.33 -4.09 1.41
N ARG A 49 3.06 -5.15 1.07
CA ARG A 49 3.74 -5.98 2.08
C ARG A 49 4.78 -5.18 2.86
N ALA A 50 5.58 -4.36 2.17
CA ALA A 50 6.57 -3.51 2.82
C ALA A 50 5.90 -2.51 3.78
N GLY A 51 4.81 -1.88 3.36
CA GLY A 51 4.05 -0.97 4.21
C GLY A 51 3.48 -1.66 5.44
N MET A 52 2.84 -2.81 5.26
CA MET A 52 2.27 -3.56 6.39
C MET A 52 3.32 -4.03 7.38
N ALA A 53 4.54 -4.32 6.92
CA ALA A 53 5.65 -4.72 7.79
C ALA A 53 6.06 -3.62 8.77
N THR A 54 5.72 -2.37 8.52
CA THR A 54 5.95 -1.25 9.45
C THR A 54 4.93 -1.16 10.58
N GLY A 55 3.87 -1.96 10.55
CA GLY A 55 2.83 -1.97 11.59
C GLY A 55 1.70 -0.97 11.37
N LEU A 56 1.29 -0.77 10.12
CA LEU A 56 0.21 0.15 9.76
C LEU A 56 -1.17 -0.34 10.25
N ALA A 57 -2.12 0.58 10.35
CA ALA A 57 -3.51 0.27 10.68
C ALA A 57 -4.25 -0.36 9.51
N GLY A 58 -3.92 -0.01 8.27
CA GLY A 58 -4.58 -0.56 7.11
C GLY A 58 -4.05 -0.02 5.78
N LEU A 59 -4.68 -0.47 4.72
CA LEU A 59 -4.38 -0.09 3.34
C LEU A 59 -5.58 0.54 2.67
N PHE A 60 -5.34 1.48 1.78
CA PHE A 60 -6.28 1.88 0.75
C PHE A 60 -5.84 1.25 -0.57
N ILE A 61 -6.75 0.57 -1.25
CA ILE A 61 -6.46 -0.08 -2.52
C ILE A 61 -7.65 0.01 -3.47
N GLU A 62 -7.39 0.32 -4.72
CA GLU A 62 -8.39 0.25 -5.78
C GLU A 62 -8.28 -1.08 -6.52
N ALA A 63 -9.43 -1.72 -6.75
CA ALA A 63 -9.53 -2.95 -7.52
C ALA A 63 -10.56 -2.76 -8.63
N HIS A 64 -10.36 -3.43 -9.76
CA HIS A 64 -11.23 -3.34 -10.91
C HIS A 64 -11.28 -4.68 -11.63
N PRO A 65 -12.45 -5.15 -12.12
CA PRO A 65 -12.53 -6.43 -12.82
C PRO A 65 -11.73 -6.45 -14.14
N ASP A 66 -11.54 -5.28 -14.76
CA ASP A 66 -10.75 -5.11 -15.97
C ASP A 66 -9.97 -3.78 -15.90
N PRO A 67 -8.83 -3.74 -15.19
CA PRO A 67 -8.11 -2.50 -14.94
C PRO A 67 -7.66 -1.76 -16.20
N ASP A 68 -7.36 -2.47 -17.27
CA ASP A 68 -6.90 -1.84 -18.53
C ASP A 68 -7.99 -1.01 -19.20
N ASN A 69 -9.27 -1.30 -18.90
CA ASN A 69 -10.42 -0.56 -19.37
C ASN A 69 -11.09 0.29 -18.27
N ALA A 70 -10.44 0.48 -17.15
CA ALA A 70 -10.94 1.36 -16.10
C ALA A 70 -10.96 2.82 -16.56
N LYS A 71 -11.95 3.58 -16.07
CA LYS A 71 -12.10 4.99 -16.42
C LYS A 71 -11.02 5.89 -15.87
N CYS A 72 -10.40 5.49 -14.76
CA CYS A 72 -9.28 6.18 -14.14
C CYS A 72 -8.42 5.18 -13.35
N ASP A 73 -7.17 5.52 -13.14
CA ASP A 73 -6.21 4.80 -12.29
C ASP A 73 -6.00 3.31 -12.63
N GLY A 74 -6.45 2.88 -13.82
CA GLY A 74 -6.32 1.51 -14.28
C GLY A 74 -4.91 0.94 -14.18
N PRO A 75 -3.86 1.69 -14.60
CA PRO A 75 -2.48 1.22 -14.51
C PRO A 75 -1.98 0.92 -13.09
N SER A 76 -2.63 1.43 -12.06
CA SER A 76 -2.30 1.17 -10.65
C SER A 76 -3.32 0.26 -9.96
N ALA A 77 -4.48 0.00 -10.56
CA ALA A 77 -5.55 -0.77 -9.94
C ALA A 77 -5.22 -2.27 -9.91
N LEU A 78 -5.57 -2.92 -8.81
CA LEU A 78 -5.45 -4.37 -8.67
C LEU A 78 -6.56 -5.06 -9.47
N PRO A 79 -6.25 -6.10 -10.27
CA PRO A 79 -7.29 -6.94 -10.84
C PRO A 79 -8.15 -7.56 -9.75
N LEU A 80 -9.46 -7.49 -9.90
CA LEU A 80 -10.41 -7.93 -8.85
C LEU A 80 -10.24 -9.40 -8.48
N ASP A 81 -9.90 -10.26 -9.44
CA ASP A 81 -9.66 -11.69 -9.21
C ASP A 81 -8.42 -11.97 -8.36
N LYS A 82 -7.56 -10.97 -8.14
CA LYS A 82 -6.37 -11.07 -7.27
C LYS A 82 -6.62 -10.54 -5.86
N LEU A 83 -7.77 -9.97 -5.60
CA LEU A 83 -8.06 -9.32 -4.31
C LEU A 83 -8.01 -10.30 -3.15
N GLU A 84 -8.66 -11.46 -3.28
CA GLU A 84 -8.67 -12.46 -2.20
C GLU A 84 -7.28 -12.98 -1.84
N PRO A 85 -6.46 -13.48 -2.79
CA PRO A 85 -5.09 -13.91 -2.46
C PRO A 85 -4.23 -12.77 -1.94
N PHE A 86 -4.42 -11.55 -2.46
CA PHE A 86 -3.75 -10.36 -1.94
C PHE A 86 -4.07 -10.12 -0.47
N LEU A 87 -5.35 -10.11 -0.11
CA LEU A 87 -5.79 -9.86 1.27
C LEU A 87 -5.31 -10.96 2.23
N LYS A 88 -5.24 -12.21 1.79
CA LYS A 88 -4.69 -13.31 2.59
C LYS A 88 -3.22 -13.05 2.95
N GLN A 89 -2.41 -12.61 2.00
CA GLN A 89 -1.01 -12.28 2.24
C GLN A 89 -0.88 -11.09 3.20
N ILE A 90 -1.64 -10.04 2.97
CA ILE A 90 -1.61 -8.84 3.81
C ILE A 90 -2.03 -9.16 5.24
N LYS A 91 -3.09 -9.94 5.42
CA LYS A 91 -3.56 -10.34 6.76
C LYS A 91 -2.50 -11.17 7.51
N ALA A 92 -1.82 -12.07 6.81
CA ALA A 92 -0.75 -12.87 7.41
C ALA A 92 0.41 -12.01 7.92
N ILE A 93 0.83 -11.01 7.14
CA ILE A 93 1.89 -10.08 7.54
C ILE A 93 1.43 -9.20 8.71
N ASP A 94 0.21 -8.68 8.65
CA ASP A 94 -0.37 -7.87 9.71
C ASP A 94 -0.39 -8.62 11.05
N ASP A 95 -0.89 -9.84 11.04
CA ASP A 95 -0.95 -10.68 12.24
C ASP A 95 0.45 -10.98 12.80
N LEU A 96 1.40 -11.29 11.92
CA LEU A 96 2.78 -11.59 12.32
C LEU A 96 3.45 -10.38 12.96
N VAL A 97 3.43 -9.24 12.29
CA VAL A 97 4.10 -8.02 12.76
C VAL A 97 3.52 -7.55 14.10
N LYS A 98 2.19 -7.57 14.23
CA LYS A 98 1.51 -7.15 15.46
C LYS A 98 1.66 -8.15 16.61
N SER A 99 2.16 -9.35 16.34
CA SER A 99 2.50 -10.34 17.38
C SER A 99 3.86 -10.10 18.01
N PHE A 100 4.71 -9.27 17.41
CA PHE A 100 6.06 -9.01 17.91
C PHE A 100 6.03 -8.11 19.14
N ASP A 101 6.95 -8.38 20.07
CA ASP A 101 7.25 -7.43 21.13
C ASP A 101 8.00 -6.24 20.54
N GLU A 102 7.72 -5.05 21.10
CA GLU A 102 8.41 -3.84 20.65
C GLU A 102 9.89 -3.91 21.07
N LEU A 103 10.77 -3.58 20.12
CA LEU A 103 12.20 -3.46 20.36
C LEU A 103 12.59 -1.99 20.49
N ASP A 104 13.03 -1.58 21.68
CA ASP A 104 13.60 -0.26 21.86
C ASP A 104 15.08 -0.28 21.46
N THR A 105 15.37 0.27 20.27
CA THR A 105 16.72 0.33 19.71
C THR A 105 17.37 1.70 19.88
N SER A 106 16.74 2.59 20.65
CA SER A 106 17.25 3.95 20.87
C SER A 106 18.33 4.04 21.94
N LYS A 107 18.57 2.95 22.64
CA LYS A 107 19.57 2.85 23.73
C LYS A 107 20.72 1.94 23.37
#